data_4da4544159de59a2dd5f9e998b731d90
#
_entry.id   4da4544159de59a2dd5f9e998b731d90
#
_cell.length_a   1.000
_cell.length_b   1.000
_cell.length_c   1.000
_cell.angle_alpha   90.00
_cell.angle_beta   90.00
_cell.angle_gamma   90.00
#
_symmetry.space_group_name_H-M   'P 1'
#
loop_
_entity.id
_entity.type
_entity.pdbx_description
1 polymer ?
#
loop_
_entity_poly.entity_id
_entity_poly.type
_entity_poly.pdbx_seq_one_letter_code
_entity_poly.pdbx_strand_id
1 'polypeptide(L)'
;PILLPDTCPEETNVYDMRLTKHEDGYIYGVFCSESKDTTVNDLSAAVAAAGIVRTKDLKNWERLPNLVTLNSPQQRNVVLHPEFVDGKYAFYTRPMDDFIETGSGGGIGFGLCEDITHAVIDEEKMTSLRKYHTITEAKNGAGATPIKTDKGWIHIAHGVRNTAAGLRYVIYAFATDLNDPSKVIAEPSGLLIGPRGEERVGDVSNVVFTNGAIVNENNEGFIYYASSDTRMHVATTTVDKLVDYVFNTPQDPGRSVECVAQRCGLIEKNLEFLAKEEK
;
A
#
# COMPACT_ATOMS: atom_id res chain seq x y z
N PRO A 1 4.88 3.71 -24.16
CA PRO A 1 5.13 3.11 -22.84
C PRO A 1 6.54 3.45 -22.38
N ILE A 2 6.69 3.68 -21.08
CA ILE A 2 7.98 3.93 -20.43
C ILE A 2 8.68 2.59 -20.16
N LEU A 3 7.91 1.58 -19.84
CA LEU A 3 8.34 0.25 -19.49
C LEU A 3 7.44 -0.78 -20.16
N LEU A 4 8.03 -1.85 -20.64
CA LEU A 4 7.34 -3.06 -21.06
C LEU A 4 7.86 -4.22 -20.19
N PRO A 5 7.11 -5.33 -20.08
CA PRO A 5 7.67 -6.56 -19.52
C PRO A 5 9.03 -6.85 -20.15
N ASP A 6 10.00 -7.18 -19.31
CA ASP A 6 11.34 -7.50 -19.83
C ASP A 6 11.22 -8.71 -20.77
N THR A 7 12.08 -8.76 -21.75
CA THR A 7 12.23 -9.94 -22.62
C THR A 7 12.75 -11.16 -21.87
N CYS A 8 13.07 -11.02 -20.58
CA CYS A 8 13.21 -12.15 -19.67
C CYS A 8 11.93 -12.97 -19.73
N PRO A 9 11.96 -14.25 -20.14
CA PRO A 9 10.77 -15.01 -20.52
C PRO A 9 9.77 -15.24 -19.38
N GLU A 10 10.07 -14.80 -18.19
CA GLU A 10 9.29 -15.02 -16.98
C GLU A 10 8.33 -13.87 -16.64
N GLU A 11 8.58 -12.63 -17.11
CA GLU A 11 7.76 -11.47 -16.77
C GLU A 11 6.55 -11.36 -17.69
N THR A 12 5.34 -11.46 -17.11
CA THR A 12 4.08 -11.43 -17.86
C THR A 12 3.42 -10.05 -17.87
N ASN A 13 3.49 -9.34 -16.74
CA ASN A 13 2.85 -8.02 -16.59
C ASN A 13 3.73 -7.07 -15.77
N VAL A 14 3.67 -5.78 -16.13
CA VAL A 14 4.22 -4.67 -15.34
C VAL A 14 3.17 -3.58 -15.23
N TYR A 15 2.87 -3.12 -14.00
CA TYR A 15 1.82 -2.15 -13.74
C TYR A 15 2.00 -1.41 -12.41
N ASP A 16 1.14 -0.47 -12.14
CA ASP A 16 1.05 0.26 -10.87
C ASP A 16 2.34 0.97 -10.47
N MET A 17 3.00 1.65 -11.43
CA MET A 17 4.22 2.39 -11.15
C MET A 17 3.97 3.59 -10.25
N ARG A 18 4.79 3.73 -9.22
CA ARG A 18 4.85 4.88 -8.31
C ARG A 18 6.17 5.61 -8.49
N LEU A 19 6.09 6.89 -8.83
CA LEU A 19 7.26 7.71 -9.07
C LEU A 19 7.65 8.47 -7.80
N THR A 20 8.91 8.35 -7.41
CA THR A 20 9.49 9.05 -6.27
C THR A 20 10.70 9.84 -6.73
N LYS A 21 10.67 11.17 -6.55
CA LYS A 21 11.87 12.00 -6.65
C LYS A 21 12.63 11.85 -5.34
N HIS A 22 13.78 11.20 -5.40
CA HIS A 22 14.60 10.90 -4.23
C HIS A 22 15.68 11.96 -4.04
N GLU A 23 16.15 12.16 -2.80
CA GLU A 23 17.16 13.17 -2.46
C GLU A 23 18.54 12.91 -3.08
N ASP A 24 18.85 11.70 -3.54
CA ASP A 24 20.06 11.37 -4.30
C ASP A 24 20.06 11.94 -5.74
N GLY A 25 18.97 12.62 -6.13
CA GLY A 25 18.82 13.29 -7.41
C GLY A 25 18.25 12.42 -8.53
N TYR A 26 17.94 11.14 -8.28
CA TYR A 26 17.20 10.31 -9.21
C TYR A 26 15.69 10.40 -8.99
N ILE A 27 14.95 10.09 -10.03
CA ILE A 27 13.53 9.75 -9.96
C ILE A 27 13.43 8.25 -10.14
N TYR A 28 12.89 7.57 -9.13
CA TYR A 28 12.67 6.14 -9.16
C TYR A 28 11.21 5.82 -9.47
N GLY A 29 10.99 4.80 -10.27
CA GLY A 29 9.70 4.16 -10.45
C GLY A 29 9.72 2.79 -9.80
N VAL A 30 8.86 2.57 -8.81
CA VAL A 30 8.63 1.24 -8.22
C VAL A 30 7.29 0.73 -8.70
N PHE A 31 7.24 -0.48 -9.23
CA PHE A 31 6.07 -1.03 -9.91
C PHE A 31 5.89 -2.50 -9.56
N CYS A 32 4.71 -3.03 -9.84
CA CYS A 32 4.45 -4.46 -9.75
C CYS A 32 4.97 -5.16 -11.01
N SER A 33 5.79 -6.17 -10.82
CA SER A 33 6.27 -7.11 -11.82
C SER A 33 5.66 -8.47 -11.53
N GLU A 34 4.93 -9.05 -12.48
CA GLU A 34 4.33 -10.36 -12.35
C GLU A 34 5.00 -11.36 -13.27
N SER A 35 5.21 -12.55 -12.74
CA SER A 35 5.66 -13.73 -13.47
C SER A 35 4.65 -14.87 -13.30
N LYS A 36 4.59 -15.78 -14.26
CA LYS A 36 3.75 -16.96 -14.16
C LYS A 36 4.22 -17.86 -13.02
N ASP A 37 3.31 -18.25 -12.15
CA ASP A 37 3.59 -19.30 -11.18
C ASP A 37 3.54 -20.67 -11.87
N THR A 38 4.72 -21.26 -12.05
CA THR A 38 4.87 -22.57 -12.69
C THR A 38 4.79 -23.75 -11.70
N THR A 39 4.65 -23.44 -10.39
CA THR A 39 4.59 -24.47 -9.34
C THR A 39 3.18 -25.04 -9.17
N VAL A 40 2.17 -24.32 -9.67
CA VAL A 40 0.77 -24.73 -9.60
C VAL A 40 0.18 -24.91 -11.01
N ASN A 41 -0.74 -25.85 -11.13
CA ASN A 41 -1.44 -26.11 -12.39
C ASN A 41 -2.67 -25.20 -12.54
N ASP A 42 -2.44 -23.90 -12.45
CA ASP A 42 -3.46 -22.85 -12.67
C ASP A 42 -2.92 -21.81 -13.64
N LEU A 43 -3.56 -21.63 -14.79
CA LEU A 43 -3.14 -20.69 -15.81
C LEU A 43 -3.23 -19.22 -15.37
N SER A 44 -4.03 -18.91 -14.35
CA SER A 44 -4.16 -17.57 -13.80
C SER A 44 -3.17 -17.27 -12.66
N ALA A 45 -2.50 -18.30 -12.14
CA ALA A 45 -1.58 -18.12 -11.02
C ALA A 45 -0.32 -17.33 -11.43
N ALA A 46 0.04 -16.35 -10.62
CA ALA A 46 1.19 -15.51 -10.82
C ALA A 46 1.88 -15.17 -9.49
N VAL A 47 3.19 -14.97 -9.55
CA VAL A 47 4.01 -14.42 -8.46
C VAL A 47 4.28 -12.95 -8.73
N ALA A 48 4.24 -12.14 -7.70
CA ALA A 48 4.44 -10.70 -7.79
C ALA A 48 5.73 -10.26 -7.08
N ALA A 49 6.49 -9.40 -7.73
CA ALA A 49 7.68 -8.76 -7.19
C ALA A 49 7.59 -7.24 -7.36
N ALA A 50 8.41 -6.51 -6.61
CA ALA A 50 8.54 -5.07 -6.78
C ALA A 50 9.70 -4.77 -7.75
N GLY A 51 9.36 -4.34 -8.96
CA GLY A 51 10.32 -3.89 -9.97
C GLY A 51 10.78 -2.46 -9.70
N ILE A 52 12.01 -2.13 -10.08
CA ILE A 52 12.59 -0.79 -9.91
C ILE A 52 13.13 -0.29 -11.24
N VAL A 53 12.80 0.94 -11.58
CA VAL A 53 13.45 1.72 -12.65
C VAL A 53 13.91 3.06 -12.10
N ARG A 54 14.92 3.68 -12.74
CA ARG A 54 15.34 5.03 -12.39
C ARG A 54 15.61 5.90 -13.63
N THR A 55 15.54 7.20 -13.44
CA THR A 55 15.84 8.20 -14.45
C THR A 55 16.30 9.50 -13.81
N LYS A 56 16.97 10.36 -14.60
CA LYS A 56 17.26 11.76 -14.22
C LYS A 56 16.48 12.78 -15.03
N ASP A 57 15.87 12.36 -16.13
CA ASP A 57 15.30 13.26 -17.14
C ASP A 57 13.90 12.88 -17.60
N LEU A 58 13.32 11.81 -17.04
CA LEU A 58 12.01 11.22 -17.41
C LEU A 58 11.93 10.73 -18.88
N LYS A 59 13.07 10.64 -19.56
CA LYS A 59 13.18 10.20 -20.95
C LYS A 59 13.98 8.91 -21.08
N ASN A 60 15.13 8.89 -20.41
CA ASN A 60 16.03 7.76 -20.41
C ASN A 60 15.85 7.00 -19.10
N TRP A 61 15.37 5.76 -19.19
CA TRP A 61 15.06 4.90 -18.05
C TRP A 61 16.02 3.73 -17.98
N GLU A 62 16.52 3.46 -16.80
CA GLU A 62 17.35 2.29 -16.48
C GLU A 62 16.54 1.34 -15.60
N ARG A 63 16.40 0.08 -16.01
CA ARG A 63 15.83 -0.98 -15.21
C ARG A 63 16.88 -1.50 -14.23
N LEU A 64 16.53 -1.55 -12.95
CA LEU A 64 17.31 -2.18 -11.89
C LEU A 64 16.75 -3.58 -11.58
N PRO A 65 17.53 -4.46 -10.89
CA PRO A 65 16.99 -5.70 -10.35
C PRO A 65 15.78 -5.44 -9.44
N ASN A 66 14.86 -6.39 -9.43
CA ASN A 66 13.70 -6.31 -8.55
C ASN A 66 14.13 -6.29 -7.07
N LEU A 67 13.37 -5.57 -6.24
CA LEU A 67 13.54 -5.59 -4.79
C LEU A 67 13.35 -7.01 -4.26
N VAL A 68 14.27 -7.45 -3.43
CA VAL A 68 14.21 -8.71 -2.69
C VAL A 68 13.85 -8.42 -1.24
N THR A 69 12.84 -9.09 -0.72
CA THR A 69 12.45 -9.07 0.69
C THR A 69 12.54 -10.48 1.24
N LEU A 70 13.44 -10.71 2.22
CA LEU A 70 13.78 -12.08 2.63
C LEU A 70 12.62 -12.80 3.33
N ASN A 71 11.82 -12.06 4.12
CA ASN A 71 10.73 -12.64 4.90
C ASN A 71 9.39 -12.69 4.15
N SER A 72 9.27 -11.99 3.04
CA SER A 72 8.04 -11.91 2.25
C SER A 72 8.39 -11.70 0.77
N PRO A 73 8.79 -12.75 0.05
CA PRO A 73 9.30 -12.64 -1.32
C PRO A 73 8.29 -12.09 -2.31
N GLN A 74 7.00 -12.24 -2.06
CA GLN A 74 5.97 -11.63 -2.89
C GLN A 74 5.59 -10.25 -2.37
N GLN A 75 5.68 -9.24 -3.25
CA GLN A 75 5.43 -7.84 -2.94
C GLN A 75 4.55 -7.18 -4.01
N ARG A 76 3.62 -6.33 -3.54
CA ARG A 76 2.85 -5.41 -4.37
C ARG A 76 2.77 -4.04 -3.71
N ASN A 77 2.46 -3.02 -4.47
CA ASN A 77 2.21 -1.67 -3.94
C ASN A 77 3.36 -1.12 -3.09
N VAL A 78 4.59 -1.45 -3.47
CA VAL A 78 5.79 -0.94 -2.82
C VAL A 78 6.02 0.51 -3.22
N VAL A 79 6.39 1.35 -2.26
CA VAL A 79 6.68 2.77 -2.45
C VAL A 79 8.02 3.11 -1.85
N LEU A 80 8.89 3.76 -2.62
CA LEU A 80 10.15 4.29 -2.11
C LEU A 80 9.89 5.57 -1.31
N HIS A 81 10.47 5.68 -0.12
CA HIS A 81 10.51 6.91 0.66
C HIS A 81 11.40 7.95 -0.07
N PRO A 82 11.06 9.24 -0.08
CA PRO A 82 11.79 10.22 -0.88
C PRO A 82 13.15 10.64 -0.30
N GLU A 83 13.43 10.33 0.95
CA GLU A 83 14.68 10.69 1.66
C GLU A 83 15.33 9.42 2.24
N PHE A 84 16.62 9.48 2.50
CA PHE A 84 17.30 8.43 3.25
C PHE A 84 16.79 8.36 4.69
N VAL A 85 16.72 7.17 5.22
CA VAL A 85 16.43 6.91 6.63
C VAL A 85 17.63 6.16 7.20
N ASP A 86 18.28 6.74 8.20
CA ASP A 86 19.54 6.21 8.75
C ASP A 86 20.64 5.98 7.67
N GLY A 87 20.67 6.85 6.65
CA GLY A 87 21.61 6.75 5.54
C GLY A 87 21.31 5.66 4.51
N LYS A 88 20.13 5.00 4.58
CA LYS A 88 19.69 3.92 3.70
C LYS A 88 18.45 4.31 2.91
N TYR A 89 18.22 3.66 1.78
CA TYR A 89 16.96 3.73 1.07
C TYR A 89 15.87 3.03 1.88
N ALA A 90 14.70 3.67 2.00
CA ALA A 90 13.59 3.15 2.77
C ALA A 90 12.40 2.86 1.88
N PHE A 91 11.74 1.72 2.10
CA PHE A 91 10.59 1.30 1.32
C PHE A 91 9.40 1.01 2.22
N TYR A 92 8.24 1.50 1.80
CA TYR A 92 6.96 0.99 2.30
C TYR A 92 6.59 -0.21 1.47
N THR A 93 6.56 -1.36 2.10
CA THR A 93 6.32 -2.66 1.49
C THR A 93 4.88 -3.12 1.72
N ARG A 94 4.49 -4.17 1.06
CA ARG A 94 3.23 -4.85 1.31
C ARG A 94 3.45 -6.35 1.22
N PRO A 95 3.87 -6.97 2.32
CA PRO A 95 4.08 -8.42 2.40
C PRO A 95 2.82 -9.18 2.02
N MET A 96 2.98 -10.21 1.19
CA MET A 96 1.91 -11.08 0.75
C MET A 96 2.30 -12.53 1.00
N ASP A 97 1.36 -13.30 1.58
CA ASP A 97 1.57 -14.73 1.76
C ASP A 97 1.35 -15.46 0.44
N ASP A 98 0.42 -14.95 -0.40
CA ASP A 98 0.05 -15.50 -1.68
C ASP A 98 -0.42 -14.39 -2.64
N PHE A 99 -0.57 -14.69 -3.92
CA PHE A 99 -0.95 -13.75 -4.97
C PHE A 99 -2.25 -12.99 -4.68
N ILE A 100 -3.28 -13.68 -4.23
CA ILE A 100 -4.59 -13.10 -3.89
C ILE A 100 -4.83 -13.16 -2.38
N GLU A 101 -4.34 -14.20 -1.72
CA GLU A 101 -4.47 -14.40 -0.29
C GLU A 101 -3.75 -13.30 0.47
N THR A 102 -4.38 -12.80 1.51
CA THR A 102 -3.77 -11.84 2.41
C THR A 102 -3.38 -12.48 3.74
N GLY A 103 -3.82 -13.69 3.99
CA GLY A 103 -3.48 -14.52 5.14
C GLY A 103 -3.29 -13.76 6.45
N SER A 104 -2.25 -14.06 7.18
CA SER A 104 -1.76 -13.25 8.29
C SER A 104 -0.99 -12.02 7.83
N GLY A 105 -0.49 -12.02 6.61
CA GLY A 105 0.17 -10.90 5.94
C GLY A 105 -0.78 -9.77 5.55
N GLY A 106 -0.34 -8.91 4.69
CA GLY A 106 -1.03 -7.69 4.31
C GLY A 106 -0.85 -6.59 5.37
N GLY A 107 -1.18 -5.40 5.00
CA GLY A 107 -0.78 -4.22 5.74
C GLY A 107 0.36 -3.52 5.03
N ILE A 108 0.82 -2.43 5.60
CA ILE A 108 1.97 -1.67 5.10
C ILE A 108 3.16 -2.00 5.99
N GLY A 109 4.20 -2.58 5.40
CA GLY A 109 5.48 -2.80 6.01
C GLY A 109 6.44 -1.64 5.75
N PHE A 110 7.58 -1.66 6.41
CA PHE A 110 8.68 -0.72 6.22
C PHE A 110 10.00 -1.48 6.31
N GLY A 111 10.90 -1.26 5.36
CA GLY A 111 12.20 -1.88 5.32
C GLY A 111 13.26 -0.98 4.75
N LEU A 112 14.51 -1.23 5.14
CA LEU A 112 15.68 -0.45 4.72
C LEU A 112 16.57 -1.29 3.81
N CYS A 113 17.19 -0.62 2.84
CA CYS A 113 18.09 -1.19 1.86
C CYS A 113 19.32 -0.29 1.72
N GLU A 114 20.51 -0.85 1.69
CA GLU A 114 21.76 -0.08 1.59
C GLU A 114 22.08 0.35 0.16
N ASP A 115 21.82 -0.55 -0.80
CA ASP A 115 22.12 -0.33 -2.22
C ASP A 115 20.88 -0.58 -3.08
N ILE A 116 20.29 0.49 -3.61
CA ILE A 116 19.10 0.39 -4.46
C ILE A 116 19.39 -0.27 -5.82
N THR A 117 20.65 -0.36 -6.24
CA THR A 117 21.01 -1.04 -7.49
C THR A 117 20.98 -2.56 -7.35
N HIS A 118 20.96 -3.07 -6.13
CA HIS A 118 20.76 -4.46 -5.75
C HIS A 118 19.94 -4.52 -4.45
N ALA A 119 18.72 -4.03 -4.53
CA ALA A 119 17.91 -3.75 -3.36
C ALA A 119 17.49 -5.04 -2.63
N VAL A 120 17.95 -5.17 -1.38
CA VAL A 120 17.60 -6.27 -0.48
C VAL A 120 17.15 -5.68 0.85
N ILE A 121 16.00 -6.12 1.32
CA ILE A 121 15.45 -5.83 2.65
C ILE A 121 15.50 -7.12 3.47
N ASP A 122 16.31 -7.12 4.51
CA ASP A 122 16.47 -8.28 5.40
C ASP A 122 15.29 -8.42 6.36
N GLU A 123 14.80 -7.31 6.90
CA GLU A 123 13.70 -7.28 7.86
C GLU A 123 12.66 -6.23 7.47
N GLU A 124 11.39 -6.62 7.54
CA GLU A 124 10.24 -5.73 7.37
C GLU A 124 9.55 -5.52 8.73
N LYS A 125 9.41 -4.25 9.12
CA LYS A 125 8.62 -3.85 10.27
C LYS A 125 7.21 -3.45 9.81
N MET A 126 6.17 -3.99 10.42
CA MET A 126 4.80 -3.59 10.08
C MET A 126 4.50 -2.20 10.61
N THR A 127 4.20 -1.27 9.71
CA THR A 127 3.84 0.12 9.98
C THR A 127 2.34 0.29 10.19
N SER A 128 1.51 -0.24 9.28
CA SER A 128 0.07 -0.15 9.38
C SER A 128 -0.56 -1.51 9.12
N LEU A 129 -1.14 -2.09 10.17
CA LEU A 129 -1.82 -3.38 10.11
C LEU A 129 -3.25 -3.25 9.58
N ARG A 130 -3.79 -4.35 9.10
CA ARG A 130 -5.22 -4.47 8.82
C ARG A 130 -6.02 -4.33 10.11
N LYS A 131 -7.17 -3.67 10.03
CA LYS A 131 -8.08 -3.49 11.16
C LYS A 131 -9.45 -4.05 10.83
N TYR A 132 -9.86 -5.06 11.58
CA TYR A 132 -11.14 -5.72 11.41
C TYR A 132 -12.32 -4.75 11.57
N HIS A 133 -13.36 -4.90 10.75
CA HIS A 133 -14.53 -4.03 10.66
C HIS A 133 -14.25 -2.58 10.23
N THR A 134 -13.09 -2.29 9.69
CA THR A 134 -12.75 -1.00 9.11
C THR A 134 -12.60 -1.08 7.59
N ILE A 135 -12.22 0.06 6.97
CA ILE A 135 -11.92 0.12 5.53
C ILE A 135 -10.68 -0.70 5.13
N THR A 136 -9.88 -1.16 6.09
CA THR A 136 -8.64 -1.91 5.88
C THR A 136 -8.76 -3.37 6.32
N GLU A 137 -9.96 -3.89 6.52
CA GLU A 137 -10.16 -5.23 7.09
C GLU A 137 -9.64 -6.38 6.22
N ALA A 138 -9.74 -6.26 4.89
CA ALA A 138 -9.26 -7.28 3.97
C ALA A 138 -7.81 -7.06 3.59
N LYS A 139 -7.45 -5.84 3.19
CA LYS A 139 -6.09 -5.44 2.83
C LYS A 139 -5.95 -3.92 2.90
N ASN A 140 -4.70 -3.47 2.96
CA ASN A 140 -4.30 -2.09 2.73
C ASN A 140 -2.92 -2.05 2.09
N GLY A 141 -2.55 -0.92 1.53
CA GLY A 141 -1.26 -0.74 0.91
C GLY A 141 -0.96 0.74 0.66
N ALA A 142 0.32 1.07 0.55
CA ALA A 142 0.76 2.39 0.18
C ALA A 142 0.27 2.72 -1.25
N GLY A 143 -0.05 3.97 -1.48
CA GLY A 143 -0.46 4.49 -2.80
C GLY A 143 0.61 5.40 -3.38
N ALA A 144 0.53 6.68 -3.08
CA ALA A 144 1.51 7.66 -3.53
C ALA A 144 2.75 7.73 -2.63
N THR A 145 3.84 8.30 -3.16
CA THR A 145 4.99 8.73 -2.36
C THR A 145 4.54 9.64 -1.21
N PRO A 146 5.04 9.45 0.02
CA PRO A 146 4.66 10.27 1.15
C PRO A 146 4.95 11.75 0.94
N ILE A 147 4.07 12.60 1.45
CA ILE A 147 4.18 14.06 1.39
C ILE A 147 4.80 14.56 2.70
N LYS A 148 5.97 15.20 2.63
CA LYS A 148 6.61 15.80 3.80
C LYS A 148 5.86 17.04 4.27
N THR A 149 5.61 17.13 5.56
CA THR A 149 5.01 18.29 6.22
C THR A 149 5.80 18.63 7.49
N ASP A 150 5.49 19.73 8.14
CA ASP A 150 6.09 20.09 9.44
C ASP A 150 5.65 19.16 10.60
N LYS A 151 4.55 18.44 10.44
CA LYS A 151 3.98 17.55 11.47
C LYS A 151 4.27 16.07 11.26
N GLY A 152 4.71 15.66 10.09
CA GLY A 152 4.95 14.26 9.74
C GLY A 152 4.88 14.01 8.25
N TRP A 153 5.08 12.77 7.86
CA TRP A 153 4.91 12.29 6.50
C TRP A 153 3.47 11.87 6.28
N ILE A 154 2.75 12.55 5.39
CA ILE A 154 1.38 12.17 5.04
C ILE A 154 1.40 11.13 3.93
N HIS A 155 0.76 10.00 4.19
CA HIS A 155 0.56 8.90 3.25
C HIS A 155 -0.85 8.96 2.66
N ILE A 156 -0.93 8.83 1.34
CA ILE A 156 -2.17 8.57 0.62
C ILE A 156 -2.16 7.09 0.24
N ALA A 157 -3.01 6.31 0.86
CA ALA A 157 -3.00 4.85 0.82
C ALA A 157 -4.36 4.31 0.37
N HIS A 158 -4.42 3.02 0.05
CA HIS A 158 -5.70 2.35 -0.24
C HIS A 158 -6.05 1.34 0.85
N GLY A 159 -7.33 1.29 1.17
CA GLY A 159 -7.91 0.31 2.06
C GLY A 159 -8.97 -0.52 1.34
N VAL A 160 -9.09 -1.78 1.72
CA VAL A 160 -9.99 -2.74 1.10
C VAL A 160 -10.79 -3.48 2.16
N ARG A 161 -12.06 -3.57 1.92
CA ARG A 161 -12.97 -4.40 2.73
C ARG A 161 -13.83 -5.31 1.88
N ASN A 162 -14.26 -6.41 2.48
CA ASN A 162 -15.24 -7.29 1.88
C ASN A 162 -16.64 -6.70 2.00
N THR A 163 -17.43 -6.79 0.94
CA THR A 163 -18.85 -6.45 0.92
C THR A 163 -19.65 -7.56 0.25
N ALA A 164 -20.97 -7.56 0.41
CA ALA A 164 -21.84 -8.53 -0.26
C ALA A 164 -21.73 -8.47 -1.80
N ALA A 165 -21.25 -7.35 -2.35
CA ALA A 165 -21.05 -7.13 -3.79
C ALA A 165 -19.57 -7.32 -4.23
N GLY A 166 -18.75 -7.97 -3.42
CA GLY A 166 -17.33 -8.16 -3.67
C GLY A 166 -16.46 -7.17 -2.89
N LEU A 167 -15.22 -7.00 -3.33
CA LEU A 167 -14.27 -6.08 -2.68
C LEU A 167 -14.62 -4.62 -2.95
N ARG A 168 -14.43 -3.78 -1.95
CA ARG A 168 -14.50 -2.32 -2.08
C ARG A 168 -13.17 -1.70 -1.74
N TYR A 169 -12.60 -0.98 -2.70
CA TYR A 169 -11.36 -0.20 -2.52
C TYR A 169 -11.67 1.26 -2.30
N VAL A 170 -11.01 1.86 -1.33
CA VAL A 170 -11.10 3.28 -1.02
C VAL A 170 -9.70 3.86 -0.78
N ILE A 171 -9.57 5.17 -0.94
CA ILE A 171 -8.35 5.90 -0.63
C ILE A 171 -8.51 6.51 0.77
N TYR A 172 -7.51 6.34 1.62
CA TYR A 172 -7.44 6.95 2.94
C TYR A 172 -6.08 7.62 3.15
N ALA A 173 -5.94 8.36 4.24
CA ALA A 173 -4.67 8.99 4.59
C ALA A 173 -4.31 8.70 6.05
N PHE A 174 -3.01 8.66 6.34
CA PHE A 174 -2.43 8.58 7.68
C PHE A 174 -1.09 9.32 7.70
N ALA A 175 -0.52 9.54 8.87
CA ALA A 175 0.81 10.14 8.96
C ALA A 175 1.78 9.28 9.77
N THR A 176 3.05 9.34 9.35
CA THR A 176 4.19 8.78 10.08
C THR A 176 5.11 9.88 10.61
N ASP A 177 5.92 9.54 11.60
CA ASP A 177 6.87 10.45 12.24
C ASP A 177 7.96 10.88 11.28
N LEU A 178 8.43 12.13 11.42
CA LEU A 178 9.49 12.67 10.57
C LEU A 178 10.85 12.00 10.76
N ASN A 179 11.15 11.58 11.99
CA ASN A 179 12.44 10.98 12.34
C ASN A 179 12.40 9.45 12.31
N ASP A 180 11.21 8.86 12.49
CA ASP A 180 10.97 7.43 12.35
C ASP A 180 9.79 7.19 11.40
N PRO A 181 10.02 7.20 10.07
CA PRO A 181 8.96 7.02 9.07
C PRO A 181 8.25 5.67 9.12
N SER A 182 8.74 4.73 9.94
CA SER A 182 8.05 3.46 10.20
C SER A 182 6.94 3.56 11.25
N LYS A 183 6.88 4.69 12.00
CA LYS A 183 5.97 4.87 13.13
C LYS A 183 4.76 5.72 12.74
N VAL A 184 3.56 5.15 12.78
CA VAL A 184 2.31 5.91 12.59
C VAL A 184 2.08 6.81 13.81
N ILE A 185 1.79 8.08 13.55
CA ILE A 185 1.50 9.12 14.56
C ILE A 185 0.09 9.71 14.46
N ALA A 186 -0.56 9.57 13.31
CA ALA A 186 -1.95 9.97 13.12
C ALA A 186 -2.63 9.06 12.11
N GLU A 187 -3.85 8.64 12.44
CA GLU A 187 -4.63 7.72 11.61
C GLU A 187 -6.12 8.05 11.77
N PRO A 188 -6.66 8.97 10.94
CA PRO A 188 -8.07 9.36 10.99
C PRO A 188 -8.97 8.17 10.64
N SER A 189 -10.15 8.13 11.23
CA SER A 189 -11.17 7.15 10.86
C SER A 189 -11.76 7.45 9.48
N GLY A 190 -12.28 6.41 8.82
CA GLY A 190 -13.01 6.55 7.58
C GLY A 190 -12.10 6.62 6.33
N LEU A 191 -12.60 7.24 5.29
CA LEU A 191 -11.95 7.31 3.98
C LEU A 191 -11.84 8.76 3.49
N LEU A 192 -10.81 9.03 2.70
CA LEU A 192 -10.61 10.31 2.01
C LEU A 192 -11.40 10.35 0.69
N ILE A 193 -11.27 9.31 -0.14
CA ILE A 193 -11.96 9.18 -1.43
C ILE A 193 -12.53 7.77 -1.53
N GLY A 194 -13.82 7.67 -1.87
CA GLY A 194 -14.47 6.40 -2.17
C GLY A 194 -15.25 6.47 -3.48
N PRO A 195 -15.45 5.35 -4.17
CA PRO A 195 -16.11 5.34 -5.47
C PRO A 195 -17.56 5.81 -5.36
N ARG A 196 -17.97 6.74 -6.25
CA ARG A 196 -19.30 7.34 -6.29
C ARG A 196 -19.89 7.27 -7.70
N GLY A 197 -21.20 7.07 -7.79
CA GLY A 197 -21.91 7.07 -9.07
C GLY A 197 -21.25 6.14 -10.11
N GLU A 198 -20.84 6.68 -11.23
CA GLU A 198 -20.21 5.96 -12.32
C GLU A 198 -18.81 5.40 -11.99
N GLU A 199 -18.14 5.95 -10.97
CA GLU A 199 -16.86 5.41 -10.50
C GLU A 199 -16.98 4.00 -9.92
N ARG A 200 -18.21 3.53 -9.67
CA ARG A 200 -18.47 2.18 -9.14
C ARG A 200 -18.52 1.09 -10.21
N VAL A 201 -18.53 1.46 -11.48
CA VAL A 201 -18.76 0.54 -12.60
C VAL A 201 -17.62 0.62 -13.59
N GLY A 202 -17.04 -0.52 -13.93
CA GLY A 202 -15.94 -0.68 -14.87
C GLY A 202 -15.40 -2.09 -14.85
N ASP A 203 -14.16 -2.28 -15.27
CA ASP A 203 -13.51 -3.59 -15.33
C ASP A 203 -13.40 -4.23 -13.94
N VAL A 204 -13.03 -3.45 -12.94
CA VAL A 204 -13.07 -3.87 -11.53
C VAL A 204 -13.99 -2.94 -10.76
N SER A 205 -15.21 -3.37 -10.54
CA SER A 205 -16.26 -2.56 -9.92
C SER A 205 -15.94 -2.18 -8.48
N ASN A 206 -16.42 -0.99 -8.05
CA ASN A 206 -16.37 -0.50 -6.68
C ASN A 206 -14.96 -0.20 -6.17
N VAL A 207 -14.08 0.28 -7.04
CA VAL A 207 -12.67 0.57 -6.78
C VAL A 207 -12.36 2.04 -7.05
N VAL A 208 -11.64 2.68 -6.13
CA VAL A 208 -10.78 3.83 -6.40
C VAL A 208 -9.36 3.51 -5.90
N PHE A 209 -8.36 3.81 -6.74
CA PHE A 209 -6.98 3.41 -6.49
C PHE A 209 -6.02 4.51 -6.93
N THR A 210 -4.95 4.77 -6.15
CA THR A 210 -3.99 5.82 -6.45
C THR A 210 -2.56 5.29 -6.49
N ASN A 211 -1.78 5.78 -7.46
CA ASN A 211 -0.36 5.51 -7.60
C ASN A 211 0.48 6.78 -7.51
N GLY A 212 -0.13 7.95 -7.38
CA GLY A 212 0.63 9.19 -7.37
C GLY A 212 -0.13 10.37 -6.78
N ALA A 213 0.64 11.21 -6.09
CA ALA A 213 0.21 12.53 -5.67
C ALA A 213 1.37 13.51 -5.87
N ILE A 214 1.07 14.71 -6.25
CA ILE A 214 2.04 15.78 -6.46
C ILE A 214 1.60 16.99 -5.65
N VAL A 215 2.56 17.63 -5.00
CA VAL A 215 2.38 18.93 -4.34
C VAL A 215 3.19 19.95 -5.11
N ASN A 216 2.56 21.04 -5.52
CA ASN A 216 3.23 22.14 -6.20
C ASN A 216 3.81 23.18 -5.22
N GLU A 217 4.48 24.19 -5.75
CA GLU A 217 5.12 25.27 -4.97
C GLU A 217 4.12 26.12 -4.18
N ASN A 218 2.84 26.09 -4.53
CA ASN A 218 1.76 26.82 -3.84
C ASN A 218 1.06 25.97 -2.76
N ASN A 219 1.64 24.84 -2.36
CA ASN A 219 1.02 23.86 -1.43
C ASN A 219 -0.30 23.27 -1.93
N GLU A 220 -0.54 23.30 -3.24
CA GLU A 220 -1.68 22.61 -3.83
C GLU A 220 -1.32 21.15 -4.10
N GLY A 221 -2.16 20.24 -3.61
CA GLY A 221 -2.02 18.79 -3.77
C GLY A 221 -2.94 18.25 -4.87
N PHE A 222 -2.39 17.41 -5.71
CA PHE A 222 -3.07 16.71 -6.80
C PHE A 222 -2.94 15.21 -6.57
N ILE A 223 -4.05 14.54 -6.27
CA ILE A 223 -4.10 13.09 -6.06
C ILE A 223 -4.67 12.47 -7.33
N TYR A 224 -3.82 11.77 -8.08
CA TYR A 224 -4.21 11.06 -9.29
C TYR A 224 -4.73 9.67 -8.90
N TYR A 225 -5.94 9.34 -9.35
CA TYR A 225 -6.54 8.05 -9.05
C TYR A 225 -7.32 7.49 -10.23
N ALA A 226 -7.42 6.18 -10.27
CA ALA A 226 -8.29 5.47 -11.19
C ALA A 226 -9.59 5.06 -10.48
N SER A 227 -10.70 5.02 -11.22
CA SER A 227 -11.94 4.40 -10.77
C SER A 227 -12.28 3.18 -11.61
N SER A 228 -12.59 2.08 -10.92
CA SER A 228 -13.00 0.79 -11.49
C SER A 228 -12.10 0.31 -12.63
N ASP A 229 -10.80 0.61 -12.54
CA ASP A 229 -9.72 0.33 -13.52
C ASP A 229 -10.06 0.76 -14.97
N THR A 230 -10.95 1.75 -15.10
CA THR A 230 -11.50 2.18 -16.39
C THR A 230 -11.27 3.67 -16.64
N ARG A 231 -11.29 4.51 -15.61
CA ARG A 231 -11.25 5.98 -15.75
C ARG A 231 -10.17 6.58 -14.87
N MET A 232 -9.47 7.59 -15.39
CA MET A 232 -8.49 8.37 -14.64
C MET A 232 -9.11 9.67 -14.14
N HIS A 233 -8.81 10.02 -12.90
CA HIS A 233 -9.28 11.21 -12.21
C HIS A 233 -8.14 11.95 -11.50
N VAL A 234 -8.38 13.21 -11.16
CA VAL A 234 -7.56 13.96 -10.24
C VAL A 234 -8.44 14.63 -9.18
N ALA A 235 -8.10 14.41 -7.92
CA ALA A 235 -8.66 15.16 -6.81
C ALA A 235 -7.67 16.25 -6.38
N THR A 236 -8.16 17.46 -6.12
CA THR A 236 -7.35 18.58 -5.70
C THR A 236 -7.60 18.94 -4.26
N THR A 237 -6.55 19.34 -3.55
CA THR A 237 -6.59 19.77 -2.16
C THR A 237 -5.45 20.75 -1.87
N THR A 238 -5.24 21.11 -0.62
CA THR A 238 -4.00 21.77 -0.16
C THR A 238 -3.35 20.93 0.91
N VAL A 239 -2.03 21.10 1.09
CA VAL A 239 -1.29 20.40 2.16
C VAL A 239 -1.90 20.71 3.52
N ASP A 240 -2.29 21.98 3.79
CA ASP A 240 -2.91 22.38 5.05
C ASP A 240 -4.21 21.61 5.34
N LYS A 241 -5.06 21.41 4.32
CA LYS A 241 -6.28 20.61 4.45
C LYS A 241 -6.00 19.13 4.70
N LEU A 242 -4.98 18.57 4.08
CA LEU A 242 -4.55 17.19 4.35
C LEU A 242 -4.00 17.06 5.76
N VAL A 243 -3.19 18.00 6.21
CA VAL A 243 -2.68 18.06 7.59
C VAL A 243 -3.83 18.16 8.58
N ASP A 244 -4.77 19.11 8.36
CA ASP A 244 -5.94 19.27 9.23
C ASP A 244 -6.76 17.98 9.28
N TYR A 245 -7.05 17.38 8.13
CA TYR A 245 -7.79 16.12 8.06
C TYR A 245 -7.09 15.00 8.82
N VAL A 246 -5.78 14.79 8.58
CA VAL A 246 -5.04 13.65 9.14
C VAL A 246 -4.86 13.79 10.65
N PHE A 247 -4.56 15.00 11.16
CA PHE A 247 -4.22 15.18 12.57
C PHE A 247 -5.42 15.56 13.46
N ASN A 248 -6.48 16.12 12.89
CA ASN A 248 -7.63 16.61 13.66
C ASN A 248 -8.91 15.77 13.48
N THR A 249 -8.95 14.84 12.52
CA THR A 249 -10.04 13.86 12.42
C THR A 249 -9.84 12.76 13.48
N PRO A 250 -10.88 12.47 14.30
CA PRO A 250 -10.76 11.42 15.30
C PRO A 250 -10.40 10.07 14.71
N GLN A 251 -9.63 9.29 15.44
CA GLN A 251 -9.35 7.89 15.11
C GLN A 251 -10.62 7.04 15.23
N ASP A 252 -10.61 5.86 14.61
CA ASP A 252 -11.67 4.87 14.84
C ASP A 252 -11.76 4.59 16.35
N PRO A 253 -12.96 4.67 16.96
CA PRO A 253 -13.13 4.52 18.41
C PRO A 253 -12.86 3.09 18.92
N GLY A 254 -12.36 2.19 18.08
CA GLY A 254 -12.01 0.81 18.50
C GLY A 254 -13.21 -0.11 18.76
N ARG A 255 -14.42 0.31 18.40
CA ARG A 255 -15.63 -0.51 18.57
C ARG A 255 -15.52 -1.87 17.86
N SER A 256 -14.82 -1.88 16.75
CA SER A 256 -14.52 -3.13 16.01
C SER A 256 -13.64 -4.06 16.80
N VAL A 257 -12.62 -3.54 17.48
CA VAL A 257 -11.71 -4.30 18.34
C VAL A 257 -12.47 -4.87 19.54
N GLU A 258 -13.31 -4.07 20.19
CA GLU A 258 -14.16 -4.51 21.30
C GLU A 258 -15.15 -5.61 20.85
N CYS A 259 -15.76 -5.50 19.68
CA CYS A 259 -16.63 -6.54 19.13
C CYS A 259 -15.88 -7.84 18.87
N VAL A 260 -14.64 -7.79 18.39
CA VAL A 260 -13.79 -8.97 18.19
C VAL A 260 -13.40 -9.57 19.54
N ALA A 261 -12.95 -8.77 20.49
CA ALA A 261 -12.61 -9.22 21.84
C ALA A 261 -13.82 -9.89 22.54
N GLN A 262 -15.01 -9.32 22.40
CA GLN A 262 -16.23 -9.93 22.91
C GLN A 262 -16.54 -11.28 22.27
N ARG A 263 -16.37 -11.41 20.94
CA ARG A 263 -16.54 -12.69 20.24
C ARG A 263 -15.51 -13.73 20.68
N CYS A 264 -14.25 -13.35 20.81
CA CYS A 264 -13.21 -14.24 21.31
C CYS A 264 -13.55 -14.75 22.73
N GLY A 265 -13.95 -13.83 23.63
CA GLY A 265 -14.37 -14.21 24.97
C GLY A 265 -15.60 -15.13 25.03
N LEU A 266 -16.54 -14.99 24.09
CA LEU A 266 -17.66 -15.92 23.96
C LEU A 266 -17.22 -17.31 23.47
N ILE A 267 -16.30 -17.37 22.52
CA ILE A 267 -15.73 -18.63 22.02
C ILE A 267 -14.99 -19.36 23.14
N GLU A 268 -14.14 -18.65 23.89
CA GLU A 268 -13.41 -19.22 25.03
C GLU A 268 -14.36 -19.83 26.06
N LYS A 269 -15.42 -19.09 26.45
CA LYS A 269 -16.45 -19.61 27.36
C LYS A 269 -17.17 -20.85 26.84
N ASN A 270 -17.45 -20.89 25.55
CA ASN A 270 -18.07 -22.06 24.91
C ASN A 270 -17.12 -23.26 24.92
N LEU A 271 -15.85 -23.06 24.65
CA LEU A 271 -14.83 -24.13 24.72
C LEU A 271 -14.69 -24.67 26.15
N GLU A 272 -14.68 -23.80 27.17
CA GLU A 272 -14.68 -24.20 28.58
C GLU A 272 -15.92 -25.01 28.96
N PHE A 273 -17.08 -24.63 28.42
CA PHE A 273 -18.33 -25.35 28.68
C PHE A 273 -18.29 -26.77 28.06
N LEU A 274 -17.90 -26.88 26.79
CA LEU A 274 -17.76 -28.14 26.09
C LEU A 274 -16.77 -29.09 26.79
N ALA A 275 -15.63 -28.58 27.21
CA ALA A 275 -14.61 -29.37 27.94
C ALA A 275 -15.09 -29.88 29.31
N LYS A 276 -16.17 -29.32 29.89
CA LYS A 276 -16.82 -29.81 31.11
C LYS A 276 -17.86 -30.88 30.85
N GLU A 277 -18.50 -30.88 29.68
CA GLU A 277 -19.47 -31.92 29.31
C GLU A 277 -18.83 -33.22 28.84
N GLU A 278 -17.55 -33.16 28.40
CA GLU A 278 -16.78 -34.35 28.00
C GLU A 278 -16.14 -35.10 29.19
N LYS A 279 -16.31 -34.63 30.42
CA LYS A 279 -15.86 -35.28 31.68
C LYS A 279 -17.04 -35.92 32.42
#